data_f5e94205ce8c664d2ffaaf96f94146c4
#
_entry.id   f5e94205ce8c664d2ffaaf96f94146c4
#
_cell.length_a   1.000
_cell.length_b   1.000
_cell.length_c   1.000
_cell.angle_alpha   90.00
_cell.angle_beta   90.00
_cell.angle_gamma   90.00
#
_symmetry.space_group_name_H-M   'P 1'
#
loop_
_entity.id
_entity.type
_entity.pdbx_description
1 polymer ?
#
loop_
_entity_poly.entity_id
_entity_poly.type
_entity_poly.pdbx_seq_one_letter_code
_entity_poly.pdbx_strand_id
1 'polypeptide(L)'
;DEEGIAISLDDGSVVSTKLLAAADGAQSKVRELCGLQLREWDYGHHAIVTTVTTEKNHNFTARQRFLPDGPLAFLPLQTESGDCHQCSIVWSQQEDVAESLMSLDDAAFCTALEQAGSSSLGKIISVDKRYKIPLKQRHAVDYVVPGVALMGDAAHTIHPLAGQGVNLGFQDVIALVEEVERAVNRGLSPGDMSTLQRYQRRRKPHNLGTMAVMEGFKRLFEDQSLPVRLLRNDGMSAVNRLGPIKNLVIRQAMGLL
;
A
#
# COMPACT_ATOMS: atom_id res chain seq x y z
N ASP A 1 -29.10 -27.69 4.59
CA ASP A 1 -28.60 -27.54 3.24
C ASP A 1 -27.13 -27.18 3.31
N GLU A 2 -26.30 -27.81 2.50
CA GLU A 2 -24.87 -27.45 2.35
C GLU A 2 -24.78 -26.13 1.60
N GLU A 3 -25.20 -25.07 2.27
CA GLU A 3 -25.41 -23.76 1.69
C GLU A 3 -24.09 -23.07 1.41
N GLY A 4 -23.80 -22.98 0.13
CA GLY A 4 -22.78 -22.10 -0.40
C GLY A 4 -23.31 -20.68 -0.57
N ILE A 5 -22.43 -19.77 -0.97
CA ILE A 5 -22.77 -18.42 -1.38
C ILE A 5 -23.15 -18.44 -2.86
N ALA A 6 -24.24 -17.78 -3.20
CA ALA A 6 -24.64 -17.54 -4.58
C ALA A 6 -24.17 -16.12 -4.98
N ILE A 7 -23.39 -16.03 -6.05
CA ILE A 7 -22.83 -14.80 -6.59
C ILE A 7 -23.51 -14.55 -7.93
N SER A 8 -24.33 -13.50 -8.02
CA SER A 8 -24.92 -13.06 -9.30
C SER A 8 -23.94 -12.13 -10.01
N LEU A 9 -23.65 -12.43 -11.27
CA LEU A 9 -22.79 -11.63 -12.13
C LEU A 9 -23.59 -10.70 -13.02
N ASP A 10 -22.97 -9.68 -13.59
CA ASP A 10 -23.60 -8.66 -14.43
C ASP A 10 -24.19 -9.24 -15.74
N ASP A 11 -23.68 -10.39 -16.20
CA ASP A 11 -24.21 -11.12 -17.35
C ASP A 11 -25.45 -11.98 -17.04
N GLY A 12 -25.92 -11.93 -15.78
CA GLY A 12 -27.07 -12.71 -15.30
C GLY A 12 -26.73 -14.13 -14.87
N SER A 13 -25.48 -14.57 -14.99
CA SER A 13 -25.05 -15.88 -14.51
C SER A 13 -24.94 -15.91 -12.98
N VAL A 14 -25.07 -17.12 -12.39
CA VAL A 14 -24.94 -17.32 -10.94
C VAL A 14 -23.87 -18.36 -10.67
N VAL A 15 -22.91 -18.01 -9.82
CA VAL A 15 -21.85 -18.90 -9.35
C VAL A 15 -22.11 -19.28 -7.92
N SER A 16 -22.18 -20.58 -7.61
CA SER A 16 -22.25 -21.07 -6.23
C SER A 16 -20.88 -21.50 -5.73
N THR A 17 -20.52 -21.06 -4.53
CA THR A 17 -19.23 -21.40 -3.91
C THR A 17 -19.36 -21.56 -2.40
N LYS A 18 -18.48 -22.36 -1.78
CA LYS A 18 -18.39 -22.49 -0.32
C LYS A 18 -17.61 -21.34 0.33
N LEU A 19 -16.76 -20.65 -0.44
CA LEU A 19 -15.95 -19.52 0.02
C LEU A 19 -15.77 -18.51 -1.09
N LEU A 20 -16.09 -17.25 -0.80
CA LEU A 20 -15.75 -16.10 -1.61
C LEU A 20 -14.59 -15.33 -0.96
N ALA A 21 -13.44 -15.32 -1.65
CA ALA A 21 -12.29 -14.53 -1.27
C ALA A 21 -12.32 -13.18 -2.00
N ALA A 22 -12.65 -12.11 -1.30
CA ALA A 22 -12.84 -10.78 -1.88
C ALA A 22 -11.53 -9.98 -1.85
N ALA A 23 -10.97 -9.74 -3.03
CA ALA A 23 -9.78 -8.94 -3.29
C ALA A 23 -10.08 -7.82 -4.31
N ASP A 24 -11.29 -7.26 -4.27
CA ASP A 24 -11.86 -6.32 -5.23
C ASP A 24 -11.52 -4.85 -4.93
N GLY A 25 -10.47 -4.63 -4.10
CA GLY A 25 -9.86 -3.32 -3.90
C GLY A 25 -10.54 -2.42 -2.87
N ALA A 26 -10.05 -1.20 -2.75
CA ALA A 26 -10.44 -0.24 -1.72
C ALA A 26 -11.93 0.12 -1.72
N GLN A 27 -12.59 0.04 -2.90
CA GLN A 27 -14.02 0.29 -3.08
C GLN A 27 -14.81 -1.03 -3.19
N SER A 28 -14.42 -2.04 -2.44
CA SER A 28 -14.96 -3.40 -2.48
C SER A 28 -16.49 -3.42 -2.46
N LYS A 29 -17.05 -3.96 -3.54
CA LYS A 29 -18.49 -4.24 -3.65
C LYS A 29 -18.91 -5.40 -2.77
N VAL A 30 -18.07 -6.41 -2.64
CA VAL A 30 -18.33 -7.56 -1.78
C VAL A 30 -18.44 -7.10 -0.32
N ARG A 31 -17.52 -6.24 0.15
CA ARG A 31 -17.60 -5.65 1.49
C ARG A 31 -18.91 -4.92 1.73
N GLU A 32 -19.33 -4.09 0.77
CA GLU A 32 -20.58 -3.33 0.81
C GLU A 32 -21.80 -4.27 0.87
N LEU A 33 -21.89 -5.24 -0.04
CA LEU A 33 -22.97 -6.21 -0.12
C LEU A 33 -23.10 -7.09 1.13
N CYS A 34 -21.95 -7.38 1.77
CA CYS A 34 -21.93 -8.13 3.04
C CYS A 34 -22.22 -7.26 4.28
N GLY A 35 -22.45 -5.96 4.13
CA GLY A 35 -22.70 -5.04 5.25
C GLY A 35 -21.50 -4.89 6.21
N LEU A 36 -20.29 -5.22 5.77
CA LEU A 36 -19.08 -5.12 6.57
C LEU A 36 -18.67 -3.65 6.71
N GLN A 37 -18.62 -3.18 7.95
CA GLN A 37 -18.33 -1.78 8.26
C GLN A 37 -16.87 -1.43 7.96
N LEU A 38 -16.66 -0.20 7.45
CA LEU A 38 -15.37 0.37 7.15
C LEU A 38 -15.10 1.58 8.05
N ARG A 39 -13.90 1.64 8.60
CA ARG A 39 -13.35 2.86 9.21
C ARG A 39 -12.47 3.53 8.17
N GLU A 40 -12.67 4.81 7.92
CA GLU A 40 -11.90 5.59 6.96
C GLU A 40 -11.34 6.83 7.66
N TRP A 41 -10.08 7.15 7.35
CA TRP A 41 -9.41 8.38 7.73
C TRP A 41 -8.82 9.02 6.48
N ASP A 42 -9.12 10.29 6.29
CA ASP A 42 -8.53 11.08 5.22
C ASP A 42 -7.26 11.75 5.74
N TYR A 43 -6.21 11.71 4.95
CA TYR A 43 -4.95 12.36 5.29
C TYR A 43 -4.87 13.80 4.77
N GLY A 44 -5.82 14.26 3.98
CA GLY A 44 -5.76 15.53 3.26
C GLY A 44 -4.61 15.59 2.24
N HIS A 45 -4.08 14.43 1.87
CA HIS A 45 -2.98 14.28 0.93
C HIS A 45 -3.42 13.54 -0.33
N HIS A 46 -2.77 13.89 -1.44
CA HIS A 46 -2.91 13.19 -2.71
C HIS A 46 -1.57 12.66 -3.18
N ALA A 47 -1.56 11.49 -3.77
CA ALA A 47 -0.42 10.99 -4.52
C ALA A 47 -0.52 11.42 -5.97
N ILE A 48 0.49 12.12 -6.47
CA ILE A 48 0.69 12.30 -7.90
C ILE A 48 1.48 11.09 -8.39
N VAL A 49 0.89 10.35 -9.32
CA VAL A 49 1.48 9.16 -9.91
C VAL A 49 1.67 9.38 -11.40
N THR A 50 2.88 9.13 -11.89
CA THR A 50 3.24 9.23 -13.30
C THR A 50 4.47 8.40 -13.60
N THR A 51 4.82 8.25 -14.88
CA THR A 51 6.12 7.72 -15.31
C THR A 51 6.95 8.87 -15.86
N VAL A 52 8.24 8.84 -15.59
CA VAL A 52 9.21 9.81 -16.13
C VAL A 52 10.40 9.12 -16.75
N THR A 53 11.02 9.80 -17.72
CA THR A 53 12.33 9.45 -18.26
C THR A 53 13.38 10.36 -17.62
N THR A 54 14.44 9.79 -17.08
CA THR A 54 15.52 10.49 -16.38
C THR A 54 16.81 10.54 -17.22
N GLU A 55 17.62 11.57 -17.03
CA GLU A 55 18.91 11.71 -17.71
C GLU A 55 19.89 10.60 -17.31
N LYS A 56 19.90 10.23 -16.01
CA LYS A 56 20.80 9.21 -15.48
C LYS A 56 20.07 7.90 -15.28
N ASN A 57 20.79 6.81 -15.48
CA ASN A 57 20.34 5.46 -15.23
C ASN A 57 19.96 5.27 -13.74
N HIS A 58 18.82 4.64 -13.48
CA HIS A 58 18.36 4.38 -12.12
C HIS A 58 19.11 3.24 -11.41
N ASN A 59 19.90 2.43 -12.14
CA ASN A 59 20.69 1.31 -11.62
C ASN A 59 19.85 0.35 -10.75
N PHE A 60 18.61 0.06 -11.14
CA PHE A 60 17.65 -0.78 -10.41
C PHE A 60 17.48 -0.39 -8.94
N THR A 61 17.69 0.89 -8.62
CA THR A 61 17.64 1.41 -7.26
C THR A 61 16.41 2.29 -7.07
N ALA A 62 15.51 1.86 -6.18
CA ALA A 62 14.43 2.70 -5.70
C ALA A 62 14.99 3.82 -4.82
N ARG A 63 14.55 5.04 -5.06
CA ARG A 63 14.95 6.23 -4.29
C ARG A 63 13.73 6.87 -3.69
N GLN A 64 13.80 7.17 -2.41
CA GLN A 64 12.73 7.88 -1.72
C GLN A 64 13.30 9.05 -0.92
N ARG A 65 12.60 10.15 -0.97
CA ARG A 65 12.92 11.36 -0.23
C ARG A 65 11.72 11.80 0.60
N PHE A 66 11.94 12.05 1.87
CA PHE A 66 10.93 12.63 2.75
C PHE A 66 11.06 14.15 2.72
N LEU A 67 10.09 14.79 2.09
CA LEU A 67 9.98 16.25 1.98
C LEU A 67 9.03 16.75 3.07
N PRO A 68 9.05 18.07 3.40
CA PRO A 68 8.14 18.63 4.40
C PRO A 68 6.67 18.39 4.09
N ASP A 69 6.30 18.44 2.80
CA ASP A 69 4.92 18.30 2.35
C ASP A 69 4.52 16.86 1.96
N GLY A 70 5.44 15.91 2.12
CA GLY A 70 5.21 14.50 1.88
C GLY A 70 6.34 13.79 1.14
N PRO A 71 6.33 12.45 1.10
CA PRO A 71 7.37 11.67 0.45
C PRO A 71 7.28 11.71 -1.07
N LEU A 72 8.45 11.71 -1.71
CA LEU A 72 8.64 11.53 -3.14
C LEU A 72 9.44 10.25 -3.38
N ALA A 73 8.92 9.35 -4.19
CA ALA A 73 9.59 8.12 -4.59
C ALA A 73 9.84 8.07 -6.10
N PHE A 74 11.05 7.64 -6.49
CA PHE A 74 11.42 7.22 -7.83
C PHE A 74 11.60 5.71 -7.82
N LEU A 75 10.71 5.00 -8.46
CA LEU A 75 10.69 3.54 -8.49
C LEU A 75 11.18 3.07 -9.88
N PRO A 76 12.28 2.30 -9.96
CA PRO A 76 12.85 1.89 -11.24
C PRO A 76 11.87 0.99 -12.00
N LEU A 77 11.64 1.28 -13.27
CA LEU A 77 10.88 0.44 -14.17
C LEU A 77 11.84 -0.32 -15.09
N GLN A 78 11.56 -1.58 -15.27
CA GLN A 78 12.24 -2.38 -16.29
C GLN A 78 11.39 -2.37 -17.56
N THR A 79 11.96 -1.86 -18.63
CA THR A 79 11.32 -1.89 -19.95
C THR A 79 11.71 -3.14 -20.72
N GLU A 80 10.91 -3.56 -21.67
CA GLU A 80 11.22 -4.69 -22.56
C GLU A 80 12.51 -4.45 -23.37
N SER A 81 12.80 -3.20 -23.69
CA SER A 81 14.03 -2.78 -24.37
C SER A 81 15.29 -2.80 -23.51
N GLY A 82 15.14 -3.03 -22.19
CA GLY A 82 16.24 -2.95 -21.23
C GLY A 82 16.66 -1.52 -20.88
N ASP A 83 15.86 -0.51 -21.26
CA ASP A 83 16.12 0.88 -20.88
C ASP A 83 15.97 1.06 -19.37
N CYS A 84 16.98 1.63 -18.74
CA CYS A 84 17.07 1.85 -17.30
C CYS A 84 16.91 3.33 -16.90
N HIS A 85 16.23 4.12 -17.71
CA HIS A 85 15.99 5.55 -17.48
C HIS A 85 14.54 5.86 -17.08
N GLN A 86 13.66 4.86 -17.07
CA GLN A 86 12.27 5.06 -16.70
C GLN A 86 12.02 4.79 -15.22
N CYS A 87 11.33 5.73 -14.57
CA CYS A 87 10.91 5.59 -13.18
C CYS A 87 9.42 5.87 -13.05
N SER A 88 8.73 5.03 -12.30
CA SER A 88 7.43 5.40 -11.75
C SER A 88 7.62 6.35 -10.59
N ILE A 89 6.85 7.43 -10.60
CA ILE A 89 6.85 8.46 -9.57
C ILE A 89 5.63 8.27 -8.68
N VAL A 90 5.85 8.32 -7.38
CA VAL A 90 4.79 8.47 -6.38
C VAL A 90 5.17 9.66 -5.51
N TRP A 91 4.46 10.77 -5.69
CA TRP A 91 4.71 12.02 -4.99
C TRP A 91 3.50 12.40 -4.13
N SER A 92 3.62 12.20 -2.83
CA SER A 92 2.58 12.58 -1.87
C SER A 92 2.68 14.06 -1.57
N GLN A 93 1.54 14.77 -1.65
CA GLN A 93 1.44 16.21 -1.43
C GLN A 93 0.13 16.55 -0.74
N GLN A 94 0.06 17.69 -0.04
CA GLN A 94 -1.19 18.28 0.39
C GLN A 94 -2.08 18.57 -0.81
N GLU A 95 -3.38 18.55 -0.63
CA GLU A 95 -4.34 18.61 -1.74
C GLU A 95 -4.16 19.85 -2.64
N ASP A 96 -4.00 21.03 -2.04
CA ASP A 96 -3.79 22.31 -2.74
C ASP A 96 -2.47 22.35 -3.53
N VAL A 97 -1.40 21.79 -2.95
CA VAL A 97 -0.10 21.66 -3.61
C VAL A 97 -0.18 20.66 -4.76
N ALA A 98 -0.84 19.54 -4.55
CA ALA A 98 -1.06 18.55 -5.59
C ALA A 98 -1.86 19.11 -6.77
N GLU A 99 -2.90 19.92 -6.51
CA GLU A 99 -3.67 20.61 -7.56
C GLU A 99 -2.81 21.61 -8.34
N SER A 100 -2.00 22.40 -7.63
CA SER A 100 -1.07 23.33 -8.26
C SER A 100 -0.08 22.62 -9.16
N LEU A 101 0.50 21.50 -8.71
CA LEU A 101 1.43 20.69 -9.50
C LEU A 101 0.75 20.03 -10.71
N MET A 102 -0.50 19.57 -10.56
CA MET A 102 -1.27 18.98 -11.66
C MET A 102 -1.63 20.02 -12.75
N SER A 103 -1.73 21.30 -12.40
CA SER A 103 -2.04 22.38 -13.34
C SER A 103 -0.84 22.86 -14.17
N LEU A 104 0.39 22.48 -13.77
CA LEU A 104 1.61 22.84 -14.52
C LEU A 104 1.63 22.15 -15.89
N ASP A 105 2.27 22.79 -16.86
CA ASP A 105 2.67 22.11 -18.09
C ASP A 105 3.76 21.07 -17.81
N ASP A 106 4.07 20.24 -18.78
CA ASP A 106 5.02 19.13 -18.59
C ASP A 106 6.44 19.62 -18.30
N ALA A 107 6.89 20.73 -18.89
CA ALA A 107 8.21 21.28 -18.66
C ALA A 107 8.36 21.83 -17.25
N ALA A 108 7.37 22.58 -16.79
CA ALA A 108 7.33 23.13 -15.43
C ALA A 108 7.21 22.02 -14.37
N PHE A 109 6.39 21.00 -14.64
CA PHE A 109 6.28 19.85 -13.75
C PHE A 109 7.60 19.07 -13.65
N CYS A 110 8.29 18.80 -14.78
CA CYS A 110 9.60 18.15 -14.78
C CYS A 110 10.62 18.96 -13.94
N THR A 111 10.61 20.29 -14.08
CA THR A 111 11.49 21.16 -13.29
C THR A 111 11.18 21.08 -11.79
N ALA A 112 9.91 21.12 -11.41
CA ALA A 112 9.48 21.00 -10.01
C ALA A 112 9.87 19.63 -9.43
N LEU A 113 9.67 18.55 -10.18
CA LEU A 113 10.03 17.19 -9.78
C LEU A 113 11.55 17.01 -9.64
N GLU A 114 12.33 17.59 -10.56
CA GLU A 114 13.80 17.56 -10.49
C GLU A 114 14.32 18.24 -9.22
N GLN A 115 13.78 19.42 -8.90
CA GLN A 115 14.12 20.14 -7.67
C GLN A 115 13.73 19.35 -6.42
N ALA A 116 12.52 18.81 -6.38
CA ALA A 116 12.05 17.98 -5.28
C ALA A 116 12.92 16.71 -5.11
N GLY A 117 13.34 16.09 -6.21
CA GLY A 117 14.25 14.94 -6.26
C GLY A 117 15.72 15.25 -5.97
N SER A 118 16.08 16.56 -5.79
CA SER A 118 17.47 17.04 -5.68
C SER A 118 18.37 16.56 -6.84
N SER A 119 17.83 16.50 -8.03
CA SER A 119 18.53 16.09 -9.28
C SER A 119 19.31 14.77 -9.14
N SER A 120 18.86 13.87 -8.25
CA SER A 120 19.57 12.62 -7.96
C SER A 120 19.73 11.71 -9.20
N LEU A 121 18.79 11.81 -10.14
CA LEU A 121 18.78 11.11 -11.44
C LEU A 121 19.06 12.06 -12.62
N GLY A 122 19.66 13.22 -12.36
CA GLY A 122 19.89 14.26 -13.36
C GLY A 122 18.60 14.99 -13.72
N LYS A 123 18.49 15.44 -14.97
CA LYS A 123 17.29 16.09 -15.48
C LYS A 123 16.14 15.10 -15.68
N ILE A 124 14.93 15.59 -15.54
CA ILE A 124 13.74 14.86 -15.95
C ILE A 124 13.46 15.22 -17.41
N ILE A 125 13.65 14.27 -18.31
CA ILE A 125 13.60 14.47 -19.77
C ILE A 125 12.18 14.56 -20.28
N SER A 126 11.29 13.69 -19.74
CA SER A 126 9.89 13.64 -20.11
C SER A 126 9.03 13.12 -18.96
N VAL A 127 7.75 13.44 -19.00
CA VAL A 127 6.73 12.95 -18.08
C VAL A 127 5.54 12.45 -18.89
N ASP A 128 4.99 11.32 -18.46
CA ASP A 128 3.76 10.76 -19.00
C ASP A 128 2.52 11.40 -18.35
N LYS A 129 1.35 10.89 -18.70
CA LYS A 129 0.10 11.31 -18.09
C LYS A 129 0.17 11.22 -16.56
N ARG A 130 -0.19 12.31 -15.91
CA ARG A 130 -0.23 12.43 -14.45
C ARG A 130 -1.58 12.03 -13.90
N TYR A 131 -1.59 11.31 -12.78
CA TYR A 131 -2.79 10.91 -12.07
C TYR A 131 -2.73 11.45 -10.64
N LYS A 132 -3.84 12.04 -10.15
CA LYS A 132 -3.99 12.48 -8.77
C LYS A 132 -4.91 11.52 -8.03
N ILE A 133 -4.41 10.86 -6.98
CA ILE A 133 -5.09 9.82 -6.23
C ILE A 133 -5.19 10.26 -4.77
N PRO A 134 -6.40 10.38 -4.17
CA PRO A 134 -6.53 10.73 -2.76
C PRO A 134 -5.96 9.63 -1.86
N LEU A 135 -5.16 10.03 -0.88
CA LEU A 135 -4.57 9.11 0.08
C LEU A 135 -5.48 8.98 1.30
N LYS A 136 -6.13 7.84 1.40
CA LYS A 136 -7.02 7.51 2.49
C LYS A 136 -6.56 6.21 3.16
N GLN A 137 -6.60 6.19 4.47
CA GLN A 137 -6.44 4.98 5.24
C GLN A 137 -7.82 4.35 5.47
N ARG A 138 -7.93 3.06 5.20
CA ARG A 138 -9.19 2.31 5.39
C ARG A 138 -8.92 1.02 6.13
N HIS A 139 -9.88 0.63 6.96
CA HIS A 139 -9.81 -0.62 7.68
C HIS A 139 -11.21 -1.16 7.94
N ALA A 140 -11.48 -2.38 7.43
CA ALA A 140 -12.74 -3.07 7.73
C ALA A 140 -12.80 -3.46 9.20
N VAL A 141 -13.94 -3.21 9.85
CA VAL A 141 -14.14 -3.58 11.26
C VAL A 141 -14.04 -5.09 11.43
N ASP A 142 -14.62 -5.85 10.49
CA ASP A 142 -14.46 -7.28 10.39
C ASP A 142 -14.03 -7.66 8.97
N TYR A 143 -13.23 -8.71 8.85
CA TYR A 143 -12.73 -9.19 7.57
C TYR A 143 -13.56 -10.33 7.02
N VAL A 144 -14.44 -10.90 7.84
CA VAL A 144 -15.15 -12.13 7.51
C VAL A 144 -16.60 -12.11 7.93
N VAL A 145 -17.45 -12.76 7.12
CA VAL A 145 -18.77 -13.23 7.45
C VAL A 145 -18.87 -14.70 6.98
N PRO A 146 -19.89 -15.48 7.35
CA PRO A 146 -20.01 -16.86 6.89
C PRO A 146 -19.82 -16.97 5.35
N GLY A 147 -18.86 -17.76 4.94
CA GLY A 147 -18.51 -17.98 3.55
C GLY A 147 -17.76 -16.86 2.82
N VAL A 148 -17.52 -15.70 3.43
CA VAL A 148 -16.81 -14.58 2.78
C VAL A 148 -15.59 -14.16 3.60
N ALA A 149 -14.46 -13.92 2.93
CA ALA A 149 -13.25 -13.34 3.50
C ALA A 149 -12.76 -12.17 2.66
N LEU A 150 -12.58 -11.00 3.28
CA LEU A 150 -11.91 -9.85 2.67
C LEU A 150 -10.40 -9.97 2.79
N MET A 151 -9.65 -9.52 1.77
CA MET A 151 -8.19 -9.47 1.77
C MET A 151 -7.67 -8.26 1.01
N GLY A 152 -6.42 -7.87 1.29
CA GLY A 152 -5.79 -6.71 0.66
C GLY A 152 -6.61 -5.44 0.86
N ASP A 153 -6.68 -4.59 -0.17
CA ASP A 153 -7.36 -3.29 -0.08
C ASP A 153 -8.87 -3.40 0.17
N ALA A 154 -9.51 -4.54 -0.07
CA ALA A 154 -10.88 -4.78 0.32
C ALA A 154 -11.05 -4.80 1.85
N ALA A 155 -10.04 -5.28 2.58
CA ALA A 155 -10.00 -5.33 4.04
C ALA A 155 -9.30 -4.12 4.67
N HIS A 156 -8.21 -3.63 4.06
CA HIS A 156 -7.39 -2.54 4.61
C HIS A 156 -6.61 -1.81 3.52
N THR A 157 -6.65 -0.49 3.53
CA THR A 157 -5.81 0.36 2.69
C THR A 157 -4.87 1.14 3.60
N ILE A 158 -3.58 1.03 3.38
CA ILE A 158 -2.57 1.74 4.15
C ILE A 158 -1.95 2.88 3.35
N HIS A 159 -1.36 3.86 4.06
CA HIS A 159 -0.63 4.93 3.42
C HIS A 159 0.58 4.36 2.64
N PRO A 160 0.82 4.78 1.39
CA PRO A 160 1.86 4.22 0.52
C PRO A 160 3.30 4.61 0.91
N LEU A 161 3.54 5.08 2.15
CA LEU A 161 4.86 5.53 2.63
C LEU A 161 6.01 4.55 2.35
N ALA A 162 5.74 3.26 2.36
CA ALA A 162 6.77 2.24 2.20
C ALA A 162 6.42 1.19 1.12
N GLY A 163 5.39 1.43 0.28
CA GLY A 163 4.94 0.47 -0.73
C GLY A 163 4.44 -0.86 -0.16
N GLN A 164 4.03 -0.91 1.12
CA GLN A 164 3.69 -2.14 1.85
C GLN A 164 2.29 -2.67 1.57
N GLY A 165 1.41 -1.89 0.90
CA GLY A 165 0.00 -2.25 0.71
C GLY A 165 -0.18 -3.63 0.07
N VAL A 166 0.43 -3.84 -1.08
CA VAL A 166 0.33 -5.10 -1.81
C VAL A 166 0.97 -6.27 -1.05
N ASN A 167 2.06 -6.02 -0.33
CA ASN A 167 2.74 -7.06 0.47
C ASN A 167 1.85 -7.55 1.62
N LEU A 168 1.10 -6.68 2.28
CA LEU A 168 0.12 -7.06 3.28
C LEU A 168 -1.01 -7.89 2.66
N GLY A 169 -1.47 -7.51 1.46
CA GLY A 169 -2.46 -8.28 0.72
C GLY A 169 -1.98 -9.70 0.40
N PHE A 170 -0.74 -9.88 -0.04
CA PHE A 170 -0.17 -11.22 -0.27
C PHE A 170 -0.07 -12.03 1.02
N GLN A 171 0.27 -11.42 2.14
CA GLN A 171 0.27 -12.10 3.43
C GLN A 171 -1.14 -12.50 3.87
N ASP A 172 -2.16 -11.72 3.52
CA ASP A 172 -3.56 -12.10 3.75
C ASP A 172 -3.93 -13.36 2.94
N VAL A 173 -3.53 -13.39 1.65
CA VAL A 173 -3.74 -14.58 0.79
C VAL A 173 -3.09 -15.81 1.39
N ILE A 174 -1.81 -15.72 1.76
CA ILE A 174 -1.06 -16.85 2.37
C ILE A 174 -1.77 -17.35 3.63
N ALA A 175 -2.15 -16.42 4.51
CA ALA A 175 -2.82 -16.78 5.76
C ALA A 175 -4.20 -17.43 5.52
N LEU A 176 -4.97 -16.94 4.54
CA LEU A 176 -6.27 -17.51 4.19
C LEU A 176 -6.10 -18.93 3.61
N VAL A 177 -5.17 -19.11 2.68
CA VAL A 177 -4.88 -20.41 2.06
C VAL A 177 -4.51 -21.45 3.13
N GLU A 178 -3.60 -21.11 4.04
CA GLU A 178 -3.18 -22.02 5.12
C GLU A 178 -4.36 -22.41 6.05
N GLU A 179 -5.27 -21.49 6.36
CA GLU A 179 -6.45 -21.81 7.19
C GLU A 179 -7.48 -22.65 6.43
N VAL A 180 -7.65 -22.40 5.12
CA VAL A 180 -8.53 -23.20 4.24
C VAL A 180 -7.99 -24.61 4.09
N GLU A 181 -6.70 -24.79 3.79
CA GLU A 181 -6.06 -26.11 3.71
C GLU A 181 -6.22 -26.89 5.02
N ARG A 182 -5.99 -26.24 6.16
CA ARG A 182 -6.18 -26.85 7.48
C ARG A 182 -7.62 -27.29 7.72
N ALA A 183 -8.61 -26.50 7.26
CA ALA A 183 -10.02 -26.84 7.38
C ALA A 183 -10.37 -28.05 6.52
N VAL A 184 -9.98 -28.02 5.24
CA VAL A 184 -10.24 -29.11 4.28
C VAL A 184 -9.61 -30.42 4.75
N ASN A 185 -8.37 -30.39 5.24
CA ASN A 185 -7.68 -31.58 5.78
C ASN A 185 -8.36 -32.17 7.03
N ARG A 186 -9.24 -31.41 7.68
CA ARG A 186 -10.05 -31.85 8.83
C ARG A 186 -11.51 -32.16 8.45
N GLY A 187 -11.84 -32.15 7.17
CA GLY A 187 -13.21 -32.38 6.69
C GLY A 187 -14.18 -31.23 6.99
N LEU A 188 -13.67 -30.01 7.31
CA LEU A 188 -14.47 -28.82 7.56
C LEU A 188 -14.68 -28.02 6.28
N SER A 189 -15.78 -27.29 6.20
CA SER A 189 -16.01 -26.37 5.08
C SER A 189 -15.00 -25.22 5.09
N PRO A 190 -14.43 -24.81 3.94
CA PRO A 190 -13.55 -23.67 3.85
C PRO A 190 -14.24 -22.34 4.24
N GLY A 191 -15.57 -22.27 4.06
CA GLY A 191 -16.39 -21.09 4.40
C GLY A 191 -16.90 -21.05 5.84
N ASP A 192 -16.57 -22.07 6.66
CA ASP A 192 -16.98 -22.09 8.06
C ASP A 192 -16.43 -20.87 8.82
N MET A 193 -17.31 -20.25 9.61
CA MET A 193 -16.95 -19.09 10.40
C MET A 193 -15.77 -19.34 11.34
N SER A 194 -15.64 -20.58 11.85
CA SER A 194 -14.51 -20.97 12.70
C SER A 194 -13.16 -20.92 11.96
N THR A 195 -13.15 -21.27 10.69
CA THR A 195 -11.97 -21.18 9.80
C THR A 195 -11.64 -19.73 9.49
N LEU A 196 -12.64 -18.96 9.06
CA LEU A 196 -12.49 -17.57 8.68
C LEU A 196 -12.10 -16.66 9.86
N GLN A 197 -12.62 -16.92 11.05
CA GLN A 197 -12.20 -16.22 12.27
C GLN A 197 -10.74 -16.46 12.64
N ARG A 198 -10.16 -17.65 12.34
CA ARG A 198 -8.72 -17.89 12.53
C ARG A 198 -7.90 -17.02 11.60
N TYR A 199 -8.29 -16.94 10.34
CA TYR A 199 -7.70 -16.02 9.38
C TYR A 199 -7.76 -14.56 9.90
N GLN A 200 -8.93 -14.07 10.30
CA GLN A 200 -9.11 -12.71 10.81
C GLN A 200 -8.25 -12.45 12.06
N ARG A 201 -8.24 -13.36 13.04
CA ARG A 201 -7.43 -13.22 14.26
C ARG A 201 -5.93 -13.18 13.98
N ARG A 202 -5.49 -13.84 12.93
CA ARG A 202 -4.07 -13.84 12.52
C ARG A 202 -3.70 -12.54 11.80
N ARG A 203 -4.55 -12.06 10.90
CA ARG A 203 -4.21 -10.93 10.02
C ARG A 203 -4.55 -9.55 10.58
N LYS A 204 -5.72 -9.39 11.16
CA LYS A 204 -6.23 -8.09 11.61
C LYS A 204 -5.29 -7.39 12.62
N PRO A 205 -4.77 -8.02 13.68
CA PRO A 205 -3.83 -7.37 14.58
C PRO A 205 -2.51 -6.96 13.88
N HIS A 206 -2.01 -7.80 12.98
CA HIS A 206 -0.80 -7.51 12.21
C HIS A 206 -1.01 -6.29 11.29
N ASN A 207 -2.12 -6.25 10.56
CA ASN A 207 -2.45 -5.15 9.66
C ASN A 207 -2.64 -3.84 10.44
N LEU A 208 -3.36 -3.87 11.57
CA LEU A 208 -3.51 -2.72 12.46
C LEU A 208 -2.17 -2.25 13.04
N GLY A 209 -1.29 -3.17 13.44
CA GLY A 209 0.05 -2.85 13.90
C GLY A 209 0.87 -2.14 12.82
N THR A 210 0.85 -2.65 11.60
CA THR A 210 1.54 -2.00 10.47
C THR A 210 0.97 -0.61 10.19
N MET A 211 -0.36 -0.45 10.21
CA MET A 211 -1.02 0.85 10.05
C MET A 211 -0.59 1.84 11.13
N ALA A 212 -0.53 1.41 12.39
CA ALA A 212 -0.09 2.26 13.51
C ALA A 212 1.39 2.67 13.38
N VAL A 213 2.25 1.76 12.92
CA VAL A 213 3.67 2.07 12.65
C VAL A 213 3.79 3.09 11.52
N MET A 214 3.05 2.92 10.41
CA MET A 214 3.08 3.87 9.29
C MET A 214 2.55 5.25 9.68
N GLU A 215 1.49 5.30 10.47
CA GLU A 215 0.96 6.56 11.04
C GLU A 215 1.99 7.23 11.96
N GLY A 216 2.66 6.45 12.81
CA GLY A 216 3.73 6.95 13.67
C GLY A 216 4.91 7.53 12.86
N PHE A 217 5.33 6.85 11.80
CA PHE A 217 6.35 7.38 10.89
C PHE A 217 5.89 8.67 10.21
N LYS A 218 4.67 8.71 9.68
CA LYS A 218 4.12 9.92 9.05
C LYS A 218 4.23 11.11 10.00
N ARG A 219 3.67 10.99 11.21
CA ARG A 219 3.73 12.07 12.22
C ARG A 219 5.15 12.48 12.59
N LEU A 220 6.06 11.51 12.72
CA LEU A 220 7.47 11.78 13.03
C LEU A 220 8.16 12.59 11.93
N PHE A 221 7.79 12.38 10.66
CA PHE A 221 8.39 13.10 9.54
C PHE A 221 7.69 14.43 9.22
N GLU A 222 6.42 14.57 9.53
CA GLU A 222 5.68 15.84 9.41
C GLU A 222 6.07 16.86 10.49
N ASP A 223 6.46 16.39 11.69
CA ASP A 223 6.89 17.28 12.76
C ASP A 223 8.24 17.93 12.42
N GLN A 224 8.21 19.24 12.18
CA GLN A 224 9.38 20.04 11.85
C GLN A 224 10.04 20.71 13.06
N SER A 225 9.56 20.43 14.30
CA SER A 225 10.15 20.96 15.51
C SER A 225 11.61 20.49 15.66
N LEU A 226 12.48 21.38 16.08
CA LEU A 226 13.93 21.10 16.19
C LEU A 226 14.26 19.88 17.06
N PRO A 227 13.63 19.69 18.25
CA PRO A 227 13.89 18.52 19.09
C PRO A 227 13.53 17.20 18.38
N VAL A 228 12.38 17.13 17.72
CA VAL A 228 11.92 15.92 17.03
C VAL A 228 12.80 15.61 15.82
N ARG A 229 13.22 16.63 15.06
CA ARG A 229 14.17 16.47 13.96
C ARG A 229 15.51 15.89 14.41
N LEU A 230 16.07 16.39 15.50
CA LEU A 230 17.32 15.88 16.05
C LEU A 230 17.18 14.43 16.54
N LEU A 231 16.15 14.14 17.34
CA LEU A 231 15.86 12.78 17.82
C LEU A 231 15.64 11.80 16.66
N ARG A 232 14.91 12.20 15.64
CA ARG A 232 14.69 11.38 14.43
C ARG A 232 15.99 11.05 13.73
N ASN A 233 16.84 12.07 13.48
CA ASN A 233 18.09 11.89 12.76
C ASN A 233 19.08 11.02 13.54
N ASP A 234 19.20 11.26 14.84
CA ASP A 234 20.06 10.48 15.72
C ASP A 234 19.54 9.04 15.88
N GLY A 235 18.23 8.88 16.05
CA GLY A 235 17.58 7.57 16.12
C GLY A 235 17.76 6.74 14.84
N MET A 236 17.57 7.33 13.68
CA MET A 236 17.81 6.65 12.40
C MET A 236 19.28 6.29 12.21
N SER A 237 20.20 7.19 12.61
CA SER A 237 21.62 6.94 12.55
C SER A 237 22.02 5.80 13.50
N ALA A 238 21.44 5.75 14.69
CA ALA A 238 21.66 4.67 15.65
C ALA A 238 21.16 3.32 15.12
N VAL A 239 19.93 3.27 14.60
CA VAL A 239 19.38 2.04 13.98
C VAL A 239 20.25 1.58 12.81
N ASN A 240 20.74 2.50 11.98
CA ASN A 240 21.62 2.14 10.87
C ASN A 240 22.97 1.53 11.32
N ARG A 241 23.46 1.92 12.49
CA ARG A 241 24.70 1.36 13.09
C ARG A 241 24.47 0.02 13.79
N LEU A 242 23.25 -0.25 14.24
CA LEU A 242 22.89 -1.49 14.93
C LEU A 242 22.47 -2.57 13.93
N GLY A 243 23.46 -3.26 13.34
CA GLY A 243 23.26 -4.26 12.28
C GLY A 243 22.14 -5.29 12.55
N PRO A 244 22.05 -5.91 13.74
CA PRO A 244 21.00 -6.88 14.04
C PRO A 244 19.59 -6.26 14.00
N ILE A 245 19.41 -5.06 14.55
CA ILE A 245 18.12 -4.34 14.55
C ILE A 245 17.76 -3.91 13.12
N LYS A 246 18.73 -3.36 12.38
CA LYS A 246 18.55 -3.00 10.98
C LYS A 246 18.09 -4.20 10.16
N ASN A 247 18.76 -5.34 10.29
CA ASN A 247 18.42 -6.55 9.56
C ASN A 247 17.03 -7.10 9.95
N LEU A 248 16.64 -7.00 11.21
CA LEU A 248 15.30 -7.37 11.66
C LEU A 248 14.23 -6.49 10.99
N VAL A 249 14.42 -5.17 10.99
CA VAL A 249 13.51 -4.22 10.34
C VAL A 249 13.43 -4.47 8.82
N ILE A 250 14.57 -4.72 8.17
CA ILE A 250 14.61 -5.05 6.74
C ILE A 250 13.83 -6.34 6.47
N ARG A 251 14.06 -7.41 7.22
CA ARG A 251 13.32 -8.67 7.06
C ARG A 251 11.82 -8.51 7.26
N GLN A 252 11.43 -7.76 8.27
CA GLN A 252 10.02 -7.41 8.51
C GLN A 252 9.43 -6.66 7.32
N ALA A 253 10.14 -5.65 6.80
CA ALA A 253 9.70 -4.87 5.65
C ALA A 253 9.60 -5.70 4.36
N MET A 254 10.43 -6.74 4.22
CA MET A 254 10.42 -7.69 3.11
C MET A 254 9.39 -8.81 3.27
N GLY A 255 8.66 -8.88 4.39
CA GLY A 255 7.71 -9.96 4.67
C GLY A 255 8.37 -11.33 4.90
N LEU A 256 9.62 -11.35 5.36
CA LEU A 256 10.41 -12.56 5.60
C LEU A 256 10.41 -13.02 7.07
N LEU A 257 9.51 -12.46 7.89
CA LEU A 257 9.31 -12.80 9.30
C LEU A 257 7.87 -13.19 9.55
#